data_71625ace2750a49e73821a9df4965772
#
_entry.id   71625ace2750a49e73821a9df4965772
#
_cell.length_a   1.000
_cell.length_b   1.000
_cell.length_c   1.000
_cell.angle_alpha   90.00
_cell.angle_beta   90.00
_cell.angle_gamma   90.00
#
_symmetry.space_group_name_H-M   'P 1'
#
loop_
_entity.id
_entity.type
_entity.pdbx_description
1 polymer ?
#
loop_
_entity_poly.entity_id
_entity_poly.type
_entity_poly.pdbx_seq_one_letter_code
_entity_poly.pdbx_strand_id
1 'polypeptide(L)'
;MKIGVPRELAVHEYRVAITPAGVLELTRRGHELLVQRGAGVGCAFPDEVYLAAGARIVPEADDVWAQAEMVLKVKEPVPVEYHRMRKGQVLFTYLHLAASAACTDALIDAGIDAIAYETVQLPDGSLPLLAPMSEVAGRMAPQVGAHCLERMQGGRGVLLGGVSGVPAGKVAVLGAGVSGMNAATIALGLQAEVVLLDTNINRLREIDFVYRGHLQTIASNAYEVEKACLWADLVIGAVLVPGAKAPTLVSHELLGQMRPGSALVDIAIDQGGCFADSRPTTHADPTFTVHNSVFYCVANMPGAVPHTSTYALTNVTLPYIRALADKGLRQAVRDDPALARGVNVARGSVVLAEVARAHGRECLPLAEALG
;
A
#
# COMPACT_ATOMS: atom_id res chain seq x y z
N MET A 1 4.58 -28.21 0.87
CA MET A 1 5.30 -27.07 1.46
C MET A 1 4.66 -26.69 2.78
N LYS A 2 5.47 -26.34 3.79
CA LYS A 2 4.99 -25.76 5.05
C LYS A 2 5.02 -24.24 4.94
N ILE A 3 3.86 -23.61 5.14
CA ILE A 3 3.67 -22.17 4.98
C ILE A 3 3.33 -21.56 6.34
N GLY A 4 4.12 -20.60 6.78
CA GLY A 4 3.97 -19.93 8.06
C GLY A 4 3.36 -18.55 7.92
N VAL A 5 2.45 -18.20 8.81
CA VAL A 5 1.78 -16.89 8.87
C VAL A 5 1.92 -16.35 10.30
N PRO A 6 2.99 -15.61 10.60
CA PRO A 6 3.12 -14.96 11.90
C PRO A 6 2.16 -13.77 12.01
N ARG A 7 1.91 -13.35 13.25
CA ARG A 7 1.19 -12.10 13.52
C ARG A 7 2.09 -10.91 13.19
N GLU A 8 1.50 -9.87 12.59
CA GLU A 8 2.22 -8.62 12.34
C GLU A 8 2.57 -7.90 13.64
N LEU A 9 3.75 -7.28 13.65
CA LEU A 9 4.30 -6.61 14.83
C LEU A 9 4.41 -5.08 14.67
N ALA A 10 4.23 -4.57 13.44
CA ALA A 10 4.22 -3.13 13.21
C ALA A 10 3.05 -2.48 13.97
N VAL A 11 3.26 -1.28 14.51
CA VAL A 11 2.25 -0.55 15.26
C VAL A 11 1.03 -0.28 14.38
N HIS A 12 -0.15 -0.63 14.89
CA HIS A 12 -1.43 -0.52 14.16
C HIS A 12 -1.51 -1.32 12.85
N GLU A 13 -0.71 -2.39 12.73
CA GLU A 13 -0.86 -3.34 11.65
C GLU A 13 -1.71 -4.53 12.13
N TYR A 14 -2.93 -4.59 11.66
CA TYR A 14 -3.92 -5.60 12.04
C TYR A 14 -4.28 -6.54 10.89
N ARG A 15 -3.73 -6.31 9.70
CA ARG A 15 -3.92 -7.20 8.53
C ARG A 15 -3.22 -8.53 8.76
N VAL A 16 -3.62 -9.54 8.00
CA VAL A 16 -3.00 -10.86 7.97
C VAL A 16 -2.76 -11.30 6.52
N ALA A 17 -1.68 -12.02 6.28
CA ALA A 17 -1.23 -12.32 4.90
C ALA A 17 -2.06 -13.39 4.18
N ILE A 18 -2.98 -14.06 4.87
CA ILE A 18 -3.87 -15.06 4.26
C ILE A 18 -5.24 -15.08 4.95
N THR A 19 -6.29 -15.28 4.17
CA THR A 19 -7.65 -15.51 4.69
C THR A 19 -7.91 -17.00 4.97
N PRO A 20 -8.94 -17.36 5.77
CA PRO A 20 -9.35 -18.76 5.92
C PRO A 20 -9.67 -19.45 4.59
N ALA A 21 -10.21 -18.73 3.61
CA ALA A 21 -10.45 -19.26 2.27
C ALA A 21 -9.15 -19.64 1.55
N GLY A 22 -8.12 -18.80 1.66
CA GLY A 22 -6.78 -19.09 1.12
C GLY A 22 -6.13 -20.29 1.81
N VAL A 23 -6.30 -20.41 3.14
CA VAL A 23 -5.86 -21.61 3.89
C VAL A 23 -6.54 -22.86 3.36
N LEU A 24 -7.86 -22.85 3.22
CA LEU A 24 -8.63 -24.00 2.71
C LEU A 24 -8.16 -24.43 1.31
N GLU A 25 -7.86 -23.46 0.43
CA GLU A 25 -7.35 -23.76 -0.91
C GLU A 25 -5.98 -24.44 -0.86
N LEU A 26 -5.05 -23.92 -0.07
CA LEU A 26 -3.71 -24.47 0.03
C LEU A 26 -3.68 -25.83 0.74
N THR A 27 -4.47 -26.02 1.79
CA THR A 27 -4.56 -27.32 2.49
C THR A 27 -5.16 -28.42 1.61
N ARG A 28 -6.15 -28.11 0.79
CA ARG A 28 -6.71 -29.04 -0.21
C ARG A 28 -5.69 -29.45 -1.28
N ARG A 29 -4.64 -28.64 -1.49
CA ARG A 29 -3.52 -28.95 -2.39
C ARG A 29 -2.38 -29.70 -1.70
N GLY A 30 -2.55 -30.06 -0.43
CA GLY A 30 -1.58 -30.83 0.34
C GLY A 30 -0.49 -29.99 1.01
N HIS A 31 -0.65 -28.67 1.13
CA HIS A 31 0.25 -27.81 1.88
C HIS A 31 -0.16 -27.73 3.34
N GLU A 32 0.82 -27.60 4.25
CA GLU A 32 0.61 -27.41 5.69
C GLU A 32 0.66 -25.91 6.01
N LEU A 33 -0.40 -25.38 6.62
CA LEU A 33 -0.50 -23.98 7.03
C LEU A 33 -0.31 -23.84 8.54
N LEU A 34 0.68 -23.07 8.96
CA LEU A 34 1.01 -22.73 10.33
C LEU A 34 0.63 -21.28 10.58
N VAL A 35 -0.45 -21.05 11.29
CA VAL A 35 -0.91 -19.69 11.62
C VAL A 35 -0.61 -19.40 13.09
N GLN A 36 0.06 -18.29 13.36
CA GLN A 36 0.31 -17.88 14.74
C GLN A 36 -1.02 -17.56 15.43
N ARG A 37 -1.15 -17.99 16.67
CA ARG A 37 -2.33 -17.68 17.51
C ARG A 37 -2.66 -16.18 17.47
N GLY A 38 -3.90 -15.87 17.16
CA GLY A 38 -4.42 -14.52 17.11
C GLY A 38 -3.97 -13.69 15.91
N ALA A 39 -3.28 -14.25 14.91
CA ALA A 39 -2.79 -13.50 13.75
C ALA A 39 -3.91 -12.83 12.94
N GLY A 40 -5.10 -13.43 12.86
CA GLY A 40 -6.24 -12.90 12.11
C GLY A 40 -7.24 -12.09 12.92
N VAL A 41 -7.08 -11.99 14.24
CA VAL A 41 -8.10 -11.38 15.12
C VAL A 41 -8.40 -9.94 14.72
N GLY A 42 -7.38 -9.16 14.33
CA GLY A 42 -7.55 -7.78 13.88
C GLY A 42 -8.38 -7.63 12.59
N CYS A 43 -8.54 -8.71 11.82
CA CYS A 43 -9.38 -8.78 10.61
C CYS A 43 -10.71 -9.49 10.84
N ALA A 44 -11.09 -9.74 12.09
CA ALA A 44 -12.24 -10.55 12.48
C ALA A 44 -12.15 -12.03 12.01
N PHE A 45 -10.93 -12.59 11.96
CA PHE A 45 -10.68 -14.00 11.73
C PHE A 45 -10.12 -14.63 13.02
N PRO A 46 -10.97 -15.17 13.91
CA PRO A 46 -10.52 -15.89 15.09
C PRO A 46 -9.83 -17.22 14.71
N ASP A 47 -9.05 -17.78 15.62
CA ASP A 47 -8.25 -18.98 15.37
C ASP A 47 -9.11 -20.18 14.93
N GLU A 48 -10.34 -20.26 15.40
CA GLU A 48 -11.30 -21.35 15.08
C GLU A 48 -11.62 -21.42 13.59
N VAL A 49 -11.71 -20.29 12.89
CA VAL A 49 -12.00 -20.29 11.45
C VAL A 49 -10.79 -20.74 10.64
N TYR A 50 -9.58 -20.52 11.11
CA TYR A 50 -8.36 -21.06 10.51
C TYR A 50 -8.24 -22.56 10.77
N LEU A 51 -8.55 -23.01 11.97
CA LEU A 51 -8.61 -24.46 12.30
C LEU A 51 -9.63 -25.18 11.41
N ALA A 52 -10.83 -24.60 11.26
CA ALA A 52 -11.87 -25.18 10.40
C ALA A 52 -11.45 -25.20 8.91
N ALA A 53 -10.60 -24.27 8.47
CA ALA A 53 -10.01 -24.26 7.13
C ALA A 53 -8.84 -25.25 6.96
N GLY A 54 -8.40 -25.92 8.02
CA GLY A 54 -7.34 -26.92 8.01
C GLY A 54 -5.95 -26.39 8.38
N ALA A 55 -5.83 -25.17 8.90
CA ALA A 55 -4.57 -24.68 9.45
C ALA A 55 -4.28 -25.30 10.81
N ARG A 56 -3.01 -25.33 11.18
CA ARG A 56 -2.55 -25.58 12.54
C ARG A 56 -2.24 -24.25 13.22
N ILE A 57 -2.85 -24.00 14.37
CA ILE A 57 -2.54 -22.82 15.19
C ILE A 57 -1.30 -23.09 16.01
N VAL A 58 -0.33 -22.19 15.90
CA VAL A 58 0.97 -22.25 16.59
C VAL A 58 1.04 -21.09 17.57
N PRO A 59 1.37 -21.33 18.87
CA PRO A 59 1.30 -20.27 19.87
C PRO A 59 2.33 -19.16 19.63
N GLU A 60 3.57 -19.50 19.28
CA GLU A 60 4.68 -18.56 19.24
C GLU A 60 5.15 -18.29 17.79
N ALA A 61 5.60 -17.06 17.55
CA ALA A 61 6.18 -16.68 16.26
C ALA A 61 7.44 -17.49 15.93
N ASP A 62 8.27 -17.77 16.94
CA ASP A 62 9.51 -18.54 16.79
C ASP A 62 9.22 -19.92 16.18
N ASP A 63 8.16 -20.59 16.64
CA ASP A 63 7.75 -21.89 16.11
C ASP A 63 7.22 -21.81 14.68
N VAL A 64 6.53 -20.71 14.33
CA VAL A 64 6.07 -20.47 12.94
C VAL A 64 7.26 -20.34 12.01
N TRP A 65 8.20 -19.45 12.34
CA TRP A 65 9.38 -19.20 11.53
C TRP A 65 10.30 -20.43 11.44
N ALA A 66 10.50 -21.15 12.55
CA ALA A 66 11.38 -22.31 12.58
C ALA A 66 10.88 -23.47 11.70
N GLN A 67 9.56 -23.64 11.56
CA GLN A 67 8.96 -24.77 10.84
C GLN A 67 8.63 -24.45 9.39
N ALA A 68 8.38 -23.17 9.05
CA ALA A 68 7.94 -22.77 7.73
C ALA A 68 9.05 -22.85 6.67
N GLU A 69 8.75 -23.35 5.50
CA GLU A 69 9.58 -23.25 4.29
C GLU A 69 9.33 -21.90 3.58
N MET A 70 8.08 -21.41 3.64
CA MET A 70 7.69 -20.10 3.15
C MET A 70 6.95 -19.34 4.25
N VAL A 71 7.34 -18.10 4.50
CA VAL A 71 6.69 -17.19 5.44
C VAL A 71 5.93 -16.13 4.66
N LEU A 72 4.66 -15.96 5.00
CA LEU A 72 3.77 -14.94 4.46
C LEU A 72 3.57 -13.85 5.50
N LYS A 73 3.86 -12.61 5.14
CA LYS A 73 3.60 -11.43 5.95
C LYS A 73 2.90 -10.35 5.12
N VAL A 74 2.42 -9.33 5.80
CA VAL A 74 1.93 -8.11 5.16
C VAL A 74 3.03 -7.05 5.10
N LYS A 75 3.73 -6.83 6.22
CA LYS A 75 4.82 -5.85 6.34
C LYS A 75 6.19 -6.53 6.40
N GLU A 76 7.21 -5.73 6.11
CA GLU A 76 8.61 -6.13 6.24
C GLU A 76 8.91 -6.69 7.64
N PRO A 77 9.85 -7.61 7.78
CA PRO A 77 10.34 -8.04 9.09
C PRO A 77 10.91 -6.86 9.87
N VAL A 78 10.59 -6.80 11.15
CA VAL A 78 11.14 -5.82 12.09
C VAL A 78 12.35 -6.40 12.85
N PRO A 79 13.21 -5.58 13.49
CA PRO A 79 14.46 -6.05 14.11
C PRO A 79 14.31 -7.24 15.06
N VAL A 80 13.19 -7.32 15.79
CA VAL A 80 12.90 -8.46 16.68
C VAL A 80 12.58 -9.77 15.95
N GLU A 81 12.40 -9.74 14.62
CA GLU A 81 12.15 -10.90 13.79
C GLU A 81 13.41 -11.38 13.03
N TYR A 82 14.46 -10.55 12.91
CA TYR A 82 15.61 -10.85 12.06
C TYR A 82 16.32 -12.16 12.43
N HIS A 83 16.41 -12.47 13.72
CA HIS A 83 17.04 -13.71 14.21
C HIS A 83 16.22 -14.97 13.88
N ARG A 84 14.97 -14.86 13.44
CA ARG A 84 14.09 -15.96 13.07
C ARG A 84 14.27 -16.42 11.64
N MET A 85 14.77 -15.51 10.79
CA MET A 85 15.01 -15.78 9.38
C MET A 85 16.11 -16.82 9.20
N ARG A 86 15.99 -17.70 8.22
CA ARG A 86 16.98 -18.75 7.99
C ARG A 86 17.23 -19.01 6.52
N LYS A 87 18.43 -19.49 6.22
CA LYS A 87 18.90 -19.76 4.87
C LYS A 87 17.94 -20.67 4.07
N GLY A 88 17.61 -20.25 2.85
CA GLY A 88 16.76 -21.00 1.92
C GLY A 88 15.25 -20.93 2.24
N GLN A 89 14.86 -20.16 3.26
CA GLN A 89 13.45 -19.87 3.52
C GLN A 89 12.96 -18.81 2.55
N VAL A 90 11.74 -18.96 2.04
CA VAL A 90 11.09 -17.96 1.20
C VAL A 90 10.31 -16.99 2.09
N LEU A 91 10.49 -15.70 1.89
CA LEU A 91 9.67 -14.65 2.51
C LEU A 91 8.89 -13.92 1.40
N PHE A 92 7.57 -13.84 1.54
CA PHE A 92 6.70 -13.14 0.58
C PHE A 92 5.85 -12.11 1.32
N THR A 93 6.11 -10.83 1.10
CA THR A 93 5.56 -9.69 1.86
C THR A 93 5.83 -8.37 1.15
N TYR A 94 5.28 -7.23 1.64
CA TYR A 94 5.86 -5.91 1.33
C TYR A 94 7.21 -5.77 2.03
N LEU A 95 8.21 -5.22 1.35
CA LEU A 95 9.59 -5.13 1.86
C LEU A 95 10.13 -3.71 1.92
N HIS A 96 9.83 -2.87 0.93
CA HIS A 96 10.32 -1.49 0.83
C HIS A 96 11.84 -1.35 1.05
N LEU A 97 12.64 -2.31 0.55
CA LEU A 97 14.06 -2.44 0.87
C LEU A 97 14.88 -1.21 0.50
N ALA A 98 14.55 -0.51 -0.58
CA ALA A 98 15.26 0.72 -0.96
C ALA A 98 15.25 1.80 0.14
N ALA A 99 14.28 1.77 1.05
CA ALA A 99 14.17 2.68 2.18
C ALA A 99 14.78 2.14 3.49
N SER A 100 15.19 0.87 3.55
CA SER A 100 15.65 0.21 4.78
C SER A 100 16.93 -0.61 4.58
N ALA A 101 18.07 0.01 4.85
CA ALA A 101 19.37 -0.69 4.83
C ALA A 101 19.41 -1.85 5.86
N ALA A 102 18.91 -1.62 7.07
CA ALA A 102 18.94 -2.61 8.14
C ALA A 102 18.13 -3.88 7.81
N CYS A 103 16.94 -3.73 7.20
CA CYS A 103 16.15 -4.87 6.74
C CYS A 103 16.85 -5.59 5.58
N THR A 104 17.41 -4.84 4.63
CA THR A 104 18.17 -5.38 3.50
C THR A 104 19.36 -6.21 3.99
N ASP A 105 20.14 -5.69 4.93
CA ASP A 105 21.29 -6.39 5.53
C ASP A 105 20.85 -7.68 6.23
N ALA A 106 19.80 -7.60 7.03
CA ALA A 106 19.29 -8.77 7.76
C ALA A 106 18.81 -9.89 6.83
N LEU A 107 18.17 -9.56 5.69
CA LEU A 107 17.75 -10.55 4.70
C LEU A 107 18.95 -11.20 4.00
N ILE A 108 19.99 -10.41 3.67
CA ILE A 108 21.22 -10.89 3.06
C ILE A 108 21.95 -11.83 4.02
N ASP A 109 22.17 -11.39 5.27
CA ASP A 109 22.90 -12.16 6.29
C ASP A 109 22.18 -13.47 6.62
N ALA A 110 20.85 -13.47 6.65
CA ALA A 110 20.06 -14.68 6.86
C ALA A 110 20.09 -15.65 5.67
N GLY A 111 20.49 -15.19 4.48
CA GLY A 111 20.46 -15.98 3.26
C GLY A 111 19.05 -16.42 2.83
N ILE A 112 18.05 -15.60 3.15
CA ILE A 112 16.63 -15.83 2.83
C ILE A 112 16.34 -15.46 1.37
N ASP A 113 15.34 -16.09 0.76
CA ASP A 113 14.83 -15.71 -0.55
C ASP A 113 13.63 -14.77 -0.36
N ALA A 114 13.83 -13.47 -0.57
CA ALA A 114 12.84 -12.44 -0.26
C ALA A 114 12.16 -11.89 -1.53
N ILE A 115 10.84 -12.03 -1.57
CA ILE A 115 9.98 -11.60 -2.67
C ILE A 115 9.09 -10.46 -2.16
N ALA A 116 9.19 -9.30 -2.81
CA ALA A 116 8.41 -8.12 -2.46
C ALA A 116 7.12 -8.02 -3.27
N TYR A 117 5.99 -7.83 -2.62
CA TYR A 117 4.72 -7.61 -3.29
C TYR A 117 4.77 -6.40 -4.23
N GLU A 118 5.37 -5.30 -3.79
CA GLU A 118 5.42 -4.03 -4.51
C GLU A 118 6.33 -4.02 -5.74
N THR A 119 7.14 -5.05 -5.92
CA THR A 119 8.04 -5.16 -7.09
C THR A 119 7.63 -6.25 -8.08
N VAL A 120 6.57 -7.03 -7.78
CA VAL A 120 5.92 -7.88 -8.78
C VAL A 120 5.31 -6.97 -9.84
N GLN A 121 5.81 -7.04 -11.08
CA GLN A 121 5.46 -6.11 -12.13
C GLN A 121 5.11 -6.82 -13.43
N LEU A 122 3.93 -6.52 -13.97
CA LEU A 122 3.47 -7.02 -15.26
C LEU A 122 4.21 -6.36 -16.44
N PRO A 123 4.14 -6.92 -17.65
CA PRO A 123 4.82 -6.36 -18.83
C PRO A 123 4.38 -4.94 -19.20
N ASP A 124 3.17 -4.54 -18.86
CA ASP A 124 2.63 -3.18 -19.05
C ASP A 124 3.10 -2.17 -17.99
N GLY A 125 3.95 -2.62 -17.05
CA GLY A 125 4.47 -1.80 -15.95
C GLY A 125 3.55 -1.72 -14.73
N SER A 126 2.35 -2.30 -14.76
CA SER A 126 1.44 -2.32 -13.61
C SER A 126 1.96 -3.19 -12.46
N LEU A 127 1.58 -2.83 -11.23
CA LEU A 127 2.00 -3.47 -9.99
C LEU A 127 0.79 -4.17 -9.34
N PRO A 128 0.47 -5.39 -9.75
CA PRO A 128 -0.80 -6.04 -9.40
C PRO A 128 -0.97 -6.31 -7.90
N LEU A 129 0.14 -6.46 -7.16
CA LEU A 129 0.07 -6.72 -5.72
C LEU A 129 0.13 -5.44 -4.87
N LEU A 130 0.53 -4.30 -5.47
CA LEU A 130 0.46 -2.99 -4.83
C LEU A 130 -0.89 -2.30 -5.09
N ALA A 131 -1.49 -2.51 -6.25
CA ALA A 131 -2.74 -1.88 -6.68
C ALA A 131 -3.86 -1.96 -5.63
N PRO A 132 -4.15 -3.11 -4.97
CA PRO A 132 -5.23 -3.17 -3.98
C PRO A 132 -5.05 -2.21 -2.79
N MET A 133 -3.81 -2.01 -2.33
CA MET A 133 -3.55 -1.06 -1.24
C MET A 133 -3.70 0.38 -1.71
N SER A 134 -3.31 0.66 -2.95
CA SER A 134 -3.55 1.95 -3.59
C SER A 134 -5.06 2.24 -3.78
N GLU A 135 -5.86 1.22 -4.10
CA GLU A 135 -7.32 1.34 -4.18
C GLU A 135 -7.92 1.64 -2.81
N VAL A 136 -7.53 0.89 -1.77
CA VAL A 136 -8.01 1.12 -0.41
C VAL A 136 -7.65 2.51 0.07
N ALA A 137 -6.39 2.93 -0.08
CA ALA A 137 -5.94 4.28 0.31
C ALA A 137 -6.71 5.37 -0.44
N GLY A 138 -6.89 5.21 -1.75
CA GLY A 138 -7.67 6.12 -2.58
C GLY A 138 -9.11 6.26 -2.09
N ARG A 139 -9.78 5.14 -1.82
CA ARG A 139 -11.17 5.15 -1.32
C ARG A 139 -11.30 5.71 0.09
N MET A 140 -10.30 5.56 0.93
CA MET A 140 -10.28 6.14 2.27
C MET A 140 -10.05 7.66 2.26
N ALA A 141 -9.30 8.20 1.30
CA ALA A 141 -8.91 9.59 1.29
C ALA A 141 -10.09 10.58 1.35
N PRO A 142 -11.20 10.44 0.59
CA PRO A 142 -12.36 11.30 0.75
C PRO A 142 -13.08 11.11 2.09
N GLN A 143 -13.09 9.89 2.64
CA GLN A 143 -13.71 9.60 3.93
C GLN A 143 -12.98 10.33 5.07
N VAL A 144 -11.65 10.20 5.15
CA VAL A 144 -10.85 10.90 6.18
C VAL A 144 -10.80 12.40 5.91
N GLY A 145 -10.77 12.82 4.64
CA GLY A 145 -10.84 14.22 4.25
C GLY A 145 -12.16 14.88 4.67
N ALA A 146 -13.28 14.19 4.50
CA ALA A 146 -14.59 14.66 4.97
C ALA A 146 -14.61 14.85 6.49
N HIS A 147 -14.01 13.91 7.23
CA HIS A 147 -13.85 14.03 8.69
C HIS A 147 -12.96 15.22 9.06
N CYS A 148 -11.83 15.43 8.37
CA CYS A 148 -10.94 16.57 8.60
C CYS A 148 -11.63 17.93 8.30
N LEU A 149 -12.66 17.97 7.46
CA LEU A 149 -13.43 19.18 7.18
C LEU A 149 -14.42 19.56 8.30
N GLU A 150 -14.69 18.66 9.24
CA GLU A 150 -15.55 18.93 10.39
C GLU A 150 -14.93 20.00 11.30
N ARG A 151 -15.76 20.88 11.86
CA ARG A 151 -15.29 21.97 12.72
C ARG A 151 -14.48 21.51 13.92
N MET A 152 -14.87 20.38 14.51
CA MET A 152 -14.20 19.81 15.68
C MET A 152 -12.79 19.28 15.38
N GLN A 153 -12.50 18.99 14.10
CA GLN A 153 -11.19 18.55 13.62
C GLN A 153 -10.30 19.71 13.16
N GLY A 154 -10.73 20.96 13.32
CA GLY A 154 -10.04 22.15 12.81
C GLY A 154 -10.45 22.54 11.40
N GLY A 155 -11.32 21.77 10.76
CA GLY A 155 -11.83 22.02 9.43
C GLY A 155 -12.78 23.20 9.34
N ARG A 156 -13.11 23.60 8.10
CA ARG A 156 -13.96 24.75 7.81
C ARG A 156 -15.47 24.50 7.95
N GLY A 157 -15.89 23.30 8.36
CA GLY A 157 -17.30 22.95 8.58
C GLY A 157 -18.08 22.74 7.26
N VAL A 158 -17.46 22.11 6.28
CA VAL A 158 -18.08 21.82 4.97
C VAL A 158 -18.49 20.35 4.90
N LEU A 159 -19.75 20.11 4.50
CA LEU A 159 -20.25 18.79 4.16
C LEU A 159 -20.03 18.54 2.68
N LEU A 160 -19.31 17.47 2.32
CA LEU A 160 -18.92 17.21 0.91
C LEU A 160 -20.12 17.12 -0.05
N GLY A 161 -21.22 16.48 0.38
CA GLY A 161 -22.41 16.35 -0.48
C GLY A 161 -23.31 17.58 -0.50
N GLY A 162 -23.03 18.63 0.29
CA GLY A 162 -23.97 19.73 0.48
C GLY A 162 -25.32 19.27 1.04
N VAL A 163 -26.34 20.09 0.90
CA VAL A 163 -27.75 19.76 1.17
C VAL A 163 -28.64 20.61 0.26
N SER A 164 -29.95 20.36 0.25
CA SER A 164 -30.90 21.14 -0.55
C SER A 164 -30.75 22.65 -0.29
N GLY A 165 -30.40 23.40 -1.34
CA GLY A 165 -30.15 24.83 -1.27
C GLY A 165 -28.73 25.25 -0.82
N VAL A 166 -27.85 24.28 -0.52
CA VAL A 166 -26.45 24.53 -0.16
C VAL A 166 -25.53 23.75 -1.12
N PRO A 167 -24.55 24.39 -1.78
CA PRO A 167 -23.65 23.73 -2.71
C PRO A 167 -22.84 22.60 -2.06
N ALA A 168 -22.43 21.64 -2.86
CA ALA A 168 -21.49 20.59 -2.48
C ALA A 168 -20.10 21.16 -2.16
N GLY A 169 -19.34 20.43 -1.34
CA GLY A 169 -17.93 20.67 -1.10
C GLY A 169 -17.08 20.39 -2.33
N LYS A 170 -15.94 21.03 -2.41
CA LYS A 170 -15.04 21.04 -3.56
C LYS A 170 -13.81 20.18 -3.30
N VAL A 171 -13.57 19.19 -4.13
CA VAL A 171 -12.46 18.24 -4.00
C VAL A 171 -11.54 18.34 -5.21
N ALA A 172 -10.27 18.60 -4.98
CA ALA A 172 -9.21 18.51 -5.99
C ALA A 172 -8.36 17.25 -5.75
N VAL A 173 -8.23 16.41 -6.78
CA VAL A 173 -7.40 15.21 -6.73
C VAL A 173 -6.19 15.42 -7.65
N LEU A 174 -4.99 15.34 -7.09
CA LEU A 174 -3.72 15.51 -7.80
C LEU A 174 -3.12 14.14 -8.11
N GLY A 175 -3.19 13.73 -9.39
CA GLY A 175 -2.78 12.42 -9.90
C GLY A 175 -3.95 11.51 -10.21
N ALA A 176 -3.97 10.94 -11.42
CA ALA A 176 -5.02 10.06 -11.95
C ALA A 176 -4.57 8.57 -11.98
N GLY A 177 -3.63 8.20 -11.14
CA GLY A 177 -3.22 6.81 -10.91
C GLY A 177 -4.29 6.00 -10.19
N VAL A 178 -3.95 4.80 -9.73
CA VAL A 178 -4.91 3.90 -9.03
C VAL A 178 -5.54 4.61 -7.82
N SER A 179 -4.72 5.22 -6.95
CA SER A 179 -5.23 5.90 -5.74
C SER A 179 -6.11 7.10 -6.09
N GLY A 180 -5.66 7.97 -7.01
CA GLY A 180 -6.40 9.19 -7.36
C GLY A 180 -7.74 8.91 -8.03
N MET A 181 -7.82 7.90 -8.90
CA MET A 181 -9.08 7.47 -9.50
C MET A 181 -10.07 6.94 -8.47
N ASN A 182 -9.59 6.14 -7.52
CA ASN A 182 -10.43 5.63 -6.44
C ASN A 182 -10.89 6.77 -5.50
N ALA A 183 -10.01 7.75 -5.24
CA ALA A 183 -10.37 8.94 -4.47
C ALA A 183 -11.46 9.77 -5.19
N ALA A 184 -11.28 10.07 -6.48
CA ALA A 184 -12.25 10.78 -7.27
C ALA A 184 -13.61 10.06 -7.32
N THR A 185 -13.60 8.73 -7.52
CA THR A 185 -14.82 7.90 -7.53
C THR A 185 -15.62 8.02 -6.22
N ILE A 186 -14.94 7.92 -5.08
CA ILE A 186 -15.62 8.00 -3.78
C ILE A 186 -16.07 9.43 -3.47
N ALA A 187 -15.26 10.45 -3.81
CA ALA A 187 -15.66 11.85 -3.65
C ALA A 187 -16.93 12.19 -4.46
N LEU A 188 -17.01 11.70 -5.71
CA LEU A 188 -18.23 11.78 -6.54
C LEU A 188 -19.40 11.03 -5.90
N GLY A 189 -19.16 9.83 -5.36
CA GLY A 189 -20.17 9.06 -4.63
C GLY A 189 -20.71 9.77 -3.40
N LEU A 190 -19.90 10.63 -2.76
CA LEU A 190 -20.30 11.54 -1.69
C LEU A 190 -20.98 12.81 -2.22
N GLN A 191 -21.21 12.91 -3.53
CA GLN A 191 -21.84 14.03 -4.23
C GLN A 191 -21.03 15.34 -4.18
N ALA A 192 -19.69 15.26 -3.98
CA ALA A 192 -18.80 16.41 -4.03
C ALA A 192 -18.64 16.92 -5.47
N GLU A 193 -18.31 18.20 -5.62
CA GLU A 193 -17.80 18.76 -6.88
C GLU A 193 -16.32 18.39 -7.00
N VAL A 194 -15.93 17.59 -8.03
CA VAL A 194 -14.61 16.99 -8.11
C VAL A 194 -13.88 17.42 -9.37
N VAL A 195 -12.61 17.84 -9.21
CA VAL A 195 -11.64 18.04 -10.30
C VAL A 195 -10.47 17.07 -10.12
N LEU A 196 -10.01 16.48 -11.22
CA LEU A 196 -8.90 15.53 -11.24
C LEU A 196 -7.80 16.02 -12.17
N LEU A 197 -6.59 16.14 -11.67
CA LEU A 197 -5.44 16.65 -12.40
C LEU A 197 -4.43 15.53 -12.67
N ASP A 198 -3.96 15.42 -13.92
CA ASP A 198 -2.86 14.54 -14.30
C ASP A 198 -2.08 15.12 -15.48
N THR A 199 -0.82 14.74 -15.64
CA THR A 199 0.00 15.13 -16.79
C THR A 199 -0.25 14.27 -18.01
N ASN A 200 -0.82 13.07 -17.84
CA ASN A 200 -1.09 12.11 -18.91
C ASN A 200 -2.43 12.37 -19.58
N ILE A 201 -2.42 13.07 -20.71
CA ILE A 201 -3.63 13.40 -21.47
C ILE A 201 -4.41 12.16 -21.95
N ASN A 202 -3.75 11.06 -22.26
CA ASN A 202 -4.44 9.85 -22.68
C ASN A 202 -5.24 9.26 -21.50
N ARG A 203 -4.67 9.28 -20.32
CA ARG A 203 -5.36 8.88 -19.09
C ARG A 203 -6.58 9.77 -18.81
N LEU A 204 -6.42 11.08 -18.97
CA LEU A 204 -7.54 12.03 -18.80
C LEU A 204 -8.67 11.78 -19.80
N ARG A 205 -8.37 11.44 -21.08
CA ARG A 205 -9.39 11.07 -22.08
C ARG A 205 -10.18 9.82 -21.70
N GLU A 206 -9.50 8.78 -21.21
CA GLU A 206 -10.17 7.56 -20.73
C GLU A 206 -11.14 7.87 -19.59
N ILE A 207 -10.71 8.71 -18.66
CA ILE A 207 -11.50 9.13 -17.50
C ILE A 207 -12.71 9.97 -17.92
N ASP A 208 -12.51 10.96 -18.77
CA ASP A 208 -13.58 11.81 -19.29
C ASP A 208 -14.65 10.96 -20.00
N PHE A 209 -14.22 10.00 -20.83
CA PHE A 209 -15.13 9.07 -21.51
C PHE A 209 -15.96 8.23 -20.53
N VAL A 210 -15.34 7.72 -19.46
CA VAL A 210 -16.01 6.88 -18.45
C VAL A 210 -17.00 7.70 -17.62
N TYR A 211 -16.58 8.88 -17.16
CA TYR A 211 -17.39 9.71 -16.24
C TYR A 211 -18.34 10.69 -16.95
N ARG A 212 -18.24 10.83 -18.29
CA ARG A 212 -19.18 11.59 -19.12
C ARG A 212 -19.44 13.02 -18.60
N GLY A 213 -18.39 13.71 -18.18
CA GLY A 213 -18.45 15.08 -17.63
C GLY A 213 -18.88 15.20 -16.17
N HIS A 214 -19.22 14.10 -15.48
CA HIS A 214 -19.49 14.14 -14.04
C HIS A 214 -18.21 14.35 -13.21
N LEU A 215 -17.05 14.06 -13.78
CA LEU A 215 -15.74 14.34 -13.23
C LEU A 215 -15.00 15.27 -14.18
N GLN A 216 -14.63 16.45 -13.71
CA GLN A 216 -13.82 17.36 -14.51
C GLN A 216 -12.37 16.91 -14.52
N THR A 217 -11.77 16.79 -15.70
CA THR A 217 -10.37 16.44 -15.89
C THR A 217 -9.56 17.66 -16.34
N ILE A 218 -8.38 17.87 -15.76
CA ILE A 218 -7.53 19.04 -16.03
C ILE A 218 -6.10 18.55 -16.30
N ALA A 219 -5.47 19.05 -17.36
CA ALA A 219 -4.05 18.81 -17.61
C ALA A 219 -3.20 19.52 -16.54
N SER A 220 -2.45 18.72 -15.76
CA SER A 220 -1.70 19.22 -14.63
C SER A 220 -0.49 20.05 -15.06
N ASN A 221 -0.39 21.24 -14.52
CA ASN A 221 0.78 22.10 -14.50
C ASN A 221 0.72 23.00 -13.25
N ALA A 222 1.77 23.75 -12.97
CA ALA A 222 1.84 24.56 -11.75
C ALA A 222 0.66 25.54 -11.59
N TYR A 223 0.24 26.18 -12.66
CA TYR A 223 -0.88 27.14 -12.66
C TYR A 223 -2.21 26.46 -12.33
N GLU A 224 -2.52 25.34 -12.98
CA GLU A 224 -3.78 24.62 -12.76
C GLU A 224 -3.81 23.95 -11.37
N VAL A 225 -2.68 23.47 -10.86
CA VAL A 225 -2.57 22.97 -9.47
C VAL A 225 -2.87 24.10 -8.48
N GLU A 226 -2.25 25.28 -8.64
CA GLU A 226 -2.51 26.46 -7.79
C GLU A 226 -4.00 26.81 -7.79
N LYS A 227 -4.59 26.94 -8.97
CA LYS A 227 -6.01 27.27 -9.13
C LYS A 227 -6.93 26.22 -8.49
N ALA A 228 -6.63 24.95 -8.65
CA ALA A 228 -7.39 23.86 -8.04
C ALA A 228 -7.29 23.89 -6.51
N CYS A 229 -6.10 24.11 -5.95
CA CYS A 229 -5.89 24.21 -4.51
C CYS A 229 -6.63 25.41 -3.89
N LEU A 230 -6.60 26.58 -4.53
CA LEU A 230 -7.32 27.77 -4.06
C LEU A 230 -8.84 27.63 -4.14
N TRP A 231 -9.33 26.81 -5.06
CA TRP A 231 -10.75 26.52 -5.24
C TRP A 231 -11.26 25.44 -4.28
N ALA A 232 -10.43 24.46 -3.90
CA ALA A 232 -10.84 23.28 -3.16
C ALA A 232 -11.10 23.54 -1.67
N ASP A 233 -11.98 22.72 -1.09
CA ASP A 233 -12.14 22.53 0.36
C ASP A 233 -11.31 21.35 0.84
N LEU A 234 -11.14 20.31 -0.03
CA LEU A 234 -10.31 19.13 0.21
C LEU A 234 -9.36 18.94 -0.99
N VAL A 235 -8.07 18.80 -0.71
CA VAL A 235 -7.04 18.43 -1.70
C VAL A 235 -6.51 17.04 -1.36
N ILE A 236 -6.51 16.13 -2.34
CA ILE A 236 -5.98 14.77 -2.20
C ILE A 236 -4.76 14.63 -3.09
N GLY A 237 -3.60 14.41 -2.48
CA GLY A 237 -2.34 14.12 -3.15
C GLY A 237 -2.20 12.63 -3.44
N ALA A 238 -2.21 12.25 -4.71
CA ALA A 238 -2.22 10.86 -5.17
C ALA A 238 -1.21 10.58 -6.29
N VAL A 239 -0.10 11.32 -6.30
CA VAL A 239 0.98 11.17 -7.29
C VAL A 239 1.96 10.11 -6.82
N LEU A 240 2.19 9.11 -7.66
CA LEU A 240 3.18 8.06 -7.44
C LEU A 240 4.19 8.08 -8.59
N VAL A 241 5.49 8.16 -8.24
CA VAL A 241 6.58 7.98 -9.20
C VAL A 241 7.30 6.67 -8.82
N PRO A 242 7.20 5.62 -9.64
CA PRO A 242 7.83 4.33 -9.32
C PRO A 242 9.33 4.48 -9.06
N GLY A 243 9.80 4.04 -7.89
CA GLY A 243 11.22 4.06 -7.52
C GLY A 243 11.82 5.44 -7.23
N ALA A 244 11.02 6.52 -7.15
CA ALA A 244 11.48 7.87 -6.87
C ALA A 244 10.60 8.56 -5.83
N LYS A 245 11.13 9.66 -5.28
CA LYS A 245 10.37 10.55 -4.40
C LYS A 245 9.25 11.24 -5.19
N ALA A 246 8.08 11.40 -4.57
CA ALA A 246 6.99 12.17 -5.15
C ALA A 246 7.42 13.64 -5.41
N PRO A 247 7.01 14.26 -6.53
CA PRO A 247 7.26 15.68 -6.75
C PRO A 247 6.43 16.53 -5.79
N THR A 248 7.02 17.63 -5.28
CA THR A 248 6.27 18.62 -4.51
C THR A 248 5.39 19.43 -5.46
N LEU A 249 4.09 19.29 -5.33
CA LEU A 249 3.10 19.97 -6.17
C LEU A 249 2.49 21.21 -5.52
N VAL A 250 2.40 21.23 -4.18
CA VAL A 250 1.82 22.31 -3.40
C VAL A 250 2.91 22.90 -2.52
N SER A 251 3.28 24.16 -2.76
CA SER A 251 4.33 24.85 -2.00
C SER A 251 3.79 25.36 -0.66
N HIS A 252 4.72 25.72 0.25
CA HIS A 252 4.39 26.33 1.54
C HIS A 252 3.62 27.66 1.38
N GLU A 253 4.01 28.47 0.39
CA GLU A 253 3.36 29.76 0.10
C GLU A 253 1.92 29.55 -0.40
N LEU A 254 1.70 28.54 -1.25
CA LEU A 254 0.37 28.22 -1.76
C LEU A 254 -0.55 27.74 -0.61
N LEU A 255 -0.02 26.94 0.32
CA LEU A 255 -0.77 26.51 1.51
C LEU A 255 -1.29 27.69 2.34
N GLY A 256 -0.48 28.74 2.47
CA GLY A 256 -0.88 29.97 3.18
C GLY A 256 -2.03 30.75 2.51
N GLN A 257 -2.26 30.51 1.23
CA GLN A 257 -3.31 31.16 0.43
C GLN A 257 -4.60 30.34 0.31
N MET A 258 -4.57 29.07 0.70
CA MET A 258 -5.76 28.20 0.65
C MET A 258 -6.84 28.69 1.59
N ARG A 259 -8.07 28.23 1.36
CA ARG A 259 -9.21 28.57 2.21
C ARG A 259 -8.95 28.12 3.65
N PRO A 260 -9.16 28.97 4.65
CA PRO A 260 -8.98 28.58 6.05
C PRO A 260 -9.85 27.37 6.42
N GLY A 261 -9.24 26.37 7.05
CA GLY A 261 -9.86 25.10 7.42
C GLY A 261 -9.99 24.12 6.26
N SER A 262 -9.31 24.34 5.12
CA SER A 262 -9.17 23.31 4.08
C SER A 262 -8.50 22.06 4.64
N ALA A 263 -8.83 20.90 4.08
CA ALA A 263 -8.17 19.64 4.41
C ALA A 263 -7.25 19.19 3.27
N LEU A 264 -6.10 18.62 3.63
CA LEU A 264 -5.15 18.00 2.69
C LEU A 264 -4.88 16.56 3.12
N VAL A 265 -5.11 15.62 2.23
CA VAL A 265 -4.83 14.20 2.42
C VAL A 265 -3.70 13.79 1.48
N ASP A 266 -2.55 13.43 2.03
CA ASP A 266 -1.38 13.02 1.24
C ASP A 266 -1.24 11.50 1.22
N ILE A 267 -1.76 10.86 0.17
CA ILE A 267 -1.61 9.41 -0.04
C ILE A 267 -0.16 9.07 -0.42
N ALA A 268 0.57 10.02 -1.00
CA ALA A 268 1.96 9.84 -1.44
C ALA A 268 2.98 9.93 -0.30
N ILE A 269 2.54 10.01 0.95
CA ILE A 269 3.41 10.24 2.11
C ILE A 269 4.51 9.19 2.25
N ASP A 270 4.25 7.92 1.91
CA ASP A 270 5.23 6.84 1.93
C ASP A 270 6.42 7.08 0.96
N GLN A 271 6.23 7.98 -0.02
CA GLN A 271 7.26 8.42 -0.98
C GLN A 271 7.70 9.87 -0.74
N GLY A 272 7.55 10.36 0.48
CA GLY A 272 7.96 11.69 0.91
C GLY A 272 6.90 12.78 0.78
N GLY A 273 5.71 12.43 0.29
CA GLY A 273 4.59 13.35 0.13
C GLY A 273 4.70 14.29 -1.08
N CYS A 274 3.56 14.78 -1.54
CA CYS A 274 3.48 15.73 -2.66
C CYS A 274 3.12 17.17 -2.23
N PHE A 275 3.02 17.45 -0.94
CA PHE A 275 2.89 18.79 -0.39
C PHE A 275 4.18 19.19 0.36
N ALA A 276 4.60 20.44 0.29
CA ALA A 276 5.87 20.89 0.85
C ALA A 276 6.01 20.59 2.35
N ASP A 277 4.91 20.72 3.09
CA ASP A 277 4.88 20.54 4.55
C ASP A 277 4.38 19.15 4.99
N SER A 278 4.22 18.20 4.05
CA SER A 278 3.86 16.84 4.39
C SER A 278 4.91 16.20 5.29
N ARG A 279 4.46 15.59 6.38
CA ARG A 279 5.27 14.74 7.25
C ARG A 279 4.48 13.50 7.66
N PRO A 280 5.12 12.33 7.76
CA PRO A 280 4.44 11.12 8.17
C PRO A 280 3.76 11.27 9.53
N THR A 281 2.49 10.84 9.62
CA THR A 281 1.72 10.72 10.85
C THR A 281 1.31 9.27 11.07
N THR A 282 0.67 8.99 12.20
CA THR A 282 0.24 7.64 12.59
C THR A 282 -1.27 7.58 12.78
N HIS A 283 -1.84 6.39 12.86
CA HIS A 283 -3.26 6.24 13.18
C HIS A 283 -3.63 6.74 14.58
N ALA A 284 -2.68 6.81 15.52
CA ALA A 284 -2.89 7.33 16.86
C ALA A 284 -2.90 8.88 16.92
N ASP A 285 -2.14 9.53 16.04
CA ASP A 285 -2.06 10.99 15.89
C ASP A 285 -2.08 11.31 14.39
N PRO A 286 -3.27 11.29 13.74
CA PRO A 286 -3.36 11.24 12.30
C PRO A 286 -3.24 12.59 11.60
N THR A 287 -3.43 13.70 12.32
CA THR A 287 -3.54 15.03 11.73
C THR A 287 -2.61 16.05 12.36
N PHE A 288 -2.27 17.08 11.61
CA PHE A 288 -1.60 18.28 12.10
C PHE A 288 -2.07 19.49 11.30
N THR A 289 -1.74 20.68 11.76
CA THR A 289 -2.15 21.91 11.10
C THR A 289 -0.94 22.66 10.57
N VAL A 290 -1.00 23.13 9.31
CA VAL A 290 -0.06 24.06 8.72
C VAL A 290 -0.83 25.30 8.25
N HIS A 291 -0.40 26.48 8.64
CA HIS A 291 -1.21 27.70 8.51
C HIS A 291 -2.62 27.47 9.07
N ASN A 292 -3.62 27.54 8.23
CA ASN A 292 -5.01 27.31 8.60
C ASN A 292 -5.60 26.02 7.96
N SER A 293 -4.75 25.10 7.50
CA SER A 293 -5.17 23.87 6.81
C SER A 293 -4.87 22.64 7.64
N VAL A 294 -5.78 21.65 7.61
CA VAL A 294 -5.65 20.36 8.31
C VAL A 294 -5.00 19.34 7.40
N PHE A 295 -3.90 18.76 7.82
CA PHE A 295 -3.18 17.72 7.10
C PHE A 295 -3.48 16.34 7.68
N TYR A 296 -3.74 15.38 6.82
CA TYR A 296 -3.78 13.95 7.11
C TYR A 296 -2.74 13.25 6.25
N CYS A 297 -1.67 12.76 6.88
CA CYS A 297 -0.51 12.16 6.22
C CYS A 297 -0.14 10.82 6.86
N VAL A 298 -1.15 10.00 7.18
CA VAL A 298 -0.91 8.70 7.83
C VAL A 298 -0.24 7.75 6.86
N ALA A 299 0.99 7.36 7.21
CA ALA A 299 1.66 6.25 6.54
C ALA A 299 0.86 4.96 6.78
N ASN A 300 0.72 4.12 5.75
CA ASN A 300 -0.06 2.89 5.86
C ASN A 300 -1.58 3.10 6.08
N MET A 301 -2.18 4.05 5.38
CA MET A 301 -3.65 4.27 5.42
C MET A 301 -4.47 2.96 5.37
N PRO A 302 -4.16 1.97 4.50
CA PRO A 302 -4.92 0.72 4.43
C PRO A 302 -4.95 -0.09 5.73
N GLY A 303 -4.01 0.11 6.65
CA GLY A 303 -3.98 -0.53 7.96
C GLY A 303 -5.17 -0.18 8.86
N ALA A 304 -5.82 0.97 8.63
CA ALA A 304 -7.01 1.39 9.39
C ALA A 304 -8.28 0.57 9.07
N VAL A 305 -8.31 -0.12 7.93
CA VAL A 305 -9.44 -0.96 7.50
C VAL A 305 -8.96 -2.40 7.22
N PRO A 306 -8.42 -3.08 8.24
CA PRO A 306 -7.67 -4.33 8.06
C PRO A 306 -8.50 -5.45 7.46
N HIS A 307 -9.79 -5.53 7.75
CA HIS A 307 -10.70 -6.52 7.16
C HIS A 307 -10.76 -6.38 5.64
N THR A 308 -11.08 -5.18 5.14
CA THR A 308 -11.14 -4.90 3.69
C THR A 308 -9.78 -5.09 3.03
N SER A 309 -8.72 -4.55 3.64
CA SER A 309 -7.36 -4.59 3.11
C SER A 309 -6.81 -6.00 3.03
N THR A 310 -7.11 -6.86 4.01
CA THR A 310 -6.71 -8.26 3.99
C THR A 310 -7.35 -9.01 2.82
N TYR A 311 -8.66 -8.88 2.61
CA TYR A 311 -9.31 -9.51 1.45
C TYR A 311 -8.76 -8.97 0.13
N ALA A 312 -8.62 -7.64 0.01
CA ALA A 312 -8.11 -7.03 -1.21
C ALA A 312 -6.68 -7.52 -1.55
N LEU A 313 -5.81 -7.63 -0.55
CA LEU A 313 -4.45 -8.12 -0.72
C LEU A 313 -4.44 -9.62 -1.04
N THR A 314 -5.12 -10.43 -0.25
CA THR A 314 -5.04 -11.89 -0.36
C THR A 314 -5.68 -12.42 -1.64
N ASN A 315 -6.69 -11.75 -2.18
CA ASN A 315 -7.28 -12.09 -3.47
C ASN A 315 -6.25 -12.05 -4.61
N VAL A 316 -5.31 -11.12 -4.56
CA VAL A 316 -4.28 -10.97 -5.62
C VAL A 316 -3.00 -11.72 -5.31
N THR A 317 -2.65 -11.93 -4.03
CA THR A 317 -1.43 -12.67 -3.66
C THR A 317 -1.60 -14.18 -3.72
N LEU A 318 -2.81 -14.72 -3.49
CA LEU A 318 -3.06 -16.16 -3.42
C LEU A 318 -2.62 -16.93 -4.69
N PRO A 319 -2.83 -16.46 -5.92
CA PRO A 319 -2.32 -17.15 -7.12
C PRO A 319 -0.78 -17.31 -7.10
N TYR A 320 -0.05 -16.31 -6.66
CA TYR A 320 1.41 -16.34 -6.54
C TYR A 320 1.87 -17.24 -5.40
N ILE A 321 1.20 -17.17 -4.23
CA ILE A 321 1.46 -18.06 -3.10
C ILE A 321 1.29 -19.52 -3.53
N ARG A 322 0.21 -19.83 -4.27
CA ARG A 322 -0.04 -21.15 -4.82
C ARG A 322 1.07 -21.60 -5.78
N ALA A 323 1.49 -20.72 -6.70
CA ALA A 323 2.57 -21.03 -7.65
C ALA A 323 3.88 -21.33 -6.92
N LEU A 324 4.23 -20.53 -5.91
CA LEU A 324 5.41 -20.74 -5.07
C LEU A 324 5.30 -22.05 -4.25
N ALA A 325 4.14 -22.33 -3.69
CA ALA A 325 3.91 -23.52 -2.88
C ALA A 325 3.96 -24.81 -3.70
N ASP A 326 3.30 -24.82 -4.87
CA ASP A 326 3.21 -26.02 -5.74
C ASP A 326 4.53 -26.33 -6.45
N LYS A 327 5.28 -25.30 -6.92
CA LYS A 327 6.41 -25.44 -7.84
C LYS A 327 7.76 -25.14 -7.18
N GLY A 328 7.78 -24.49 -6.03
CA GLY A 328 8.97 -23.90 -5.42
C GLY A 328 9.42 -22.62 -6.17
N LEU A 329 10.26 -21.81 -5.50
CA LEU A 329 10.70 -20.50 -6.00
C LEU A 329 11.28 -20.58 -7.42
N ARG A 330 12.26 -21.45 -7.64
CA ARG A 330 13.00 -21.51 -8.90
C ARG A 330 12.10 -21.75 -10.11
N GLN A 331 11.16 -22.68 -10.02
CA GLN A 331 10.24 -22.97 -11.12
C GLN A 331 9.15 -21.90 -11.25
N ALA A 332 8.65 -21.38 -10.14
CA ALA A 332 7.62 -20.34 -10.15
C ALA A 332 8.11 -19.05 -10.87
N VAL A 333 9.35 -18.61 -10.60
CA VAL A 333 9.92 -17.42 -11.27
C VAL A 333 10.31 -17.65 -12.73
N ARG A 334 10.59 -18.90 -13.13
CA ARG A 334 10.80 -19.25 -14.54
C ARG A 334 9.52 -19.19 -15.35
N ASP A 335 8.41 -19.61 -14.73
CA ASP A 335 7.11 -19.65 -15.37
C ASP A 335 6.43 -18.28 -15.42
N ASP A 336 6.77 -17.40 -14.48
CA ASP A 336 6.16 -16.07 -14.33
C ASP A 336 7.21 -14.96 -14.22
N PRO A 337 7.48 -14.25 -15.33
CA PRO A 337 8.42 -13.12 -15.36
C PRO A 337 8.02 -11.96 -14.43
N ALA A 338 6.71 -11.78 -14.14
CA ALA A 338 6.27 -10.74 -13.21
C ALA A 338 6.67 -11.10 -11.77
N LEU A 339 6.50 -12.37 -11.37
CA LEU A 339 6.96 -12.87 -10.07
C LEU A 339 8.48 -12.80 -9.96
N ALA A 340 9.22 -13.06 -11.05
CA ALA A 340 10.68 -12.95 -11.06
C ALA A 340 11.17 -11.54 -10.71
N ARG A 341 10.49 -10.50 -11.18
CA ARG A 341 10.76 -9.10 -10.79
C ARG A 341 10.46 -8.82 -9.32
N GLY A 342 9.59 -9.61 -8.72
CA GLY A 342 9.28 -9.55 -7.29
C GLY A 342 10.44 -9.95 -6.39
N VAL A 343 11.40 -10.75 -6.88
CA VAL A 343 12.54 -11.21 -6.06
C VAL A 343 13.51 -10.06 -5.85
N ASN A 344 13.74 -9.69 -4.61
CA ASN A 344 14.65 -8.59 -4.23
C ASN A 344 15.98 -9.10 -3.69
N VAL A 345 15.93 -10.18 -2.89
CA VAL A 345 17.11 -10.88 -2.35
C VAL A 345 16.97 -12.37 -2.64
N ALA A 346 18.03 -12.99 -3.10
CA ALA A 346 18.10 -14.44 -3.32
C ALA A 346 19.44 -14.98 -2.77
N ARG A 347 19.35 -15.94 -1.87
CA ARG A 347 20.51 -16.66 -1.28
C ARG A 347 21.61 -15.75 -0.75
N GLY A 348 21.24 -14.63 -0.12
CA GLY A 348 22.19 -13.68 0.45
C GLY A 348 22.73 -12.64 -0.54
N SER A 349 22.17 -12.54 -1.74
CA SER A 349 22.56 -11.54 -2.73
C SER A 349 21.38 -10.66 -3.12
N VAL A 350 21.62 -9.36 -3.34
CA VAL A 350 20.62 -8.45 -3.91
C VAL A 350 20.50 -8.75 -5.41
N VAL A 351 19.26 -8.93 -5.88
CA VAL A 351 18.96 -9.24 -7.29
C VAL A 351 18.07 -8.19 -7.96
N LEU A 352 17.62 -7.19 -7.23
CA LEU A 352 16.85 -6.05 -7.75
C LEU A 352 17.74 -4.81 -7.84
N ALA A 353 17.89 -4.26 -9.04
CA ALA A 353 18.82 -3.16 -9.33
C ALA A 353 18.50 -1.87 -8.54
N GLU A 354 17.23 -1.58 -8.29
CA GLU A 354 16.79 -0.41 -7.53
C GLU A 354 17.25 -0.49 -6.07
N VAL A 355 17.14 -1.65 -5.44
CA VAL A 355 17.61 -1.90 -4.06
C VAL A 355 19.14 -1.82 -4.01
N ALA A 356 19.81 -2.46 -4.96
CA ALA A 356 21.28 -2.42 -5.05
C ALA A 356 21.79 -0.98 -5.17
N ARG A 357 21.18 -0.18 -6.04
CA ARG A 357 21.53 1.24 -6.24
C ARG A 357 21.28 2.08 -5.00
N ALA A 358 20.15 1.88 -4.32
CA ALA A 358 19.81 2.63 -3.11
C ALA A 358 20.83 2.46 -1.98
N HIS A 359 21.47 1.28 -1.91
CA HIS A 359 22.42 0.95 -0.84
C HIS A 359 23.87 0.81 -1.30
N GLY A 360 24.19 1.17 -2.58
CA GLY A 360 25.55 1.07 -3.12
C GLY A 360 26.09 -0.37 -3.15
N ARG A 361 25.21 -1.36 -3.38
CA ARG A 361 25.55 -2.78 -3.38
C ARG A 361 25.66 -3.33 -4.79
N GLU A 362 26.35 -4.47 -4.92
CA GLU A 362 26.35 -5.26 -6.14
C GLU A 362 24.95 -5.87 -6.37
N CYS A 363 24.55 -5.94 -7.65
CA CYS A 363 23.31 -6.57 -8.08
C CYS A 363 23.66 -7.80 -8.91
N LEU A 364 23.33 -8.99 -8.43
CA LEU A 364 23.48 -10.21 -9.19
C LEU A 364 22.25 -10.49 -10.06
N PRO A 365 22.43 -11.06 -11.28
CA PRO A 365 21.30 -11.57 -12.04
C PRO A 365 20.57 -12.67 -11.26
N LEU A 366 19.23 -12.63 -11.24
CA LEU A 366 18.41 -13.60 -10.49
C LEU A 366 18.73 -15.06 -10.87
N ALA A 367 18.94 -15.33 -12.15
CA ALA A 367 19.26 -16.67 -12.63
C ALA A 367 20.60 -17.20 -12.06
N GLU A 368 21.57 -16.32 -11.89
CA GLU A 368 22.88 -16.65 -11.29
C GLU A 368 22.75 -16.86 -9.79
N ALA A 369 22.02 -15.99 -9.10
CA ALA A 369 21.80 -16.11 -7.66
C ALA A 369 21.02 -17.38 -7.27
N LEU A 370 20.08 -17.84 -8.11
CA LEU A 370 19.33 -19.07 -7.87
C LEU A 370 20.09 -20.34 -8.31
N GLY A 371 21.08 -20.24 -9.19
CA GLY A 371 21.94 -21.32 -9.66
C GLY A 371 21.29 -22.23 -10.69
#